data_2a2a6b31885028e9b2ca8f1c2bcae1a7
#
_entry.id   2a2a6b31885028e9b2ca8f1c2bcae1a7
#
_cell.length_a   1.000
_cell.length_b   1.000
_cell.length_c   1.000
_cell.angle_alpha   90.00
_cell.angle_beta   90.00
_cell.angle_gamma   90.00
#
_symmetry.space_group_name_H-M   'P 1'
#
loop_
_entity.id
_entity.type
_entity.pdbx_description
1 polymer ?
#
loop_
_entity_poly.entity_id
_entity_poly.type
_entity_poly.pdbx_seq_one_letter_code
_entity_poly.pdbx_strand_id
1 'polypeptide(L)'
;MLEALGLDSIEELFTCIPEKIRLGRNLDLPKLASEPEIIKEMGSMAARNARMDNRPSFLGAGSYLRFIPAAIDSLSSRGEFNTAYTPYQAEVSQGTLQAIMEYQTMLCQLTGMEISNASMYDAGTALAEAVFMAYAVRRKGNKVLVSEAVHPEYRRVLDTYLADHPIEAITIGLENDLTALDSVARSLEENGDDVLAVVLQNPNFFGLIEPMENAGSLLGCGRGEDDAPRRDRPLLISIVDPISLGILKDPGAYGADIAIGDGQQLGNPPNLGGPTFGFFTTLQEHVRKVPGRIVGETVDSDGKRGYVLTFQTREQHIRRERATSNICTNQGLCSLRGAMYMAFLGPDGIRKVAEASARLAHYAHGVLTKIEGVEATSTAAFFQEFSLRLPAGAEAVYRTLAERNIGGGLPLGRYFPERKDE
;
A
#
# COMPACT_ATOMS: atom_id res chain seq x y z
N MET A 1 26.86 27.15 34.10
CA MET A 1 26.24 27.57 32.84
C MET A 1 25.56 28.92 32.98
N LEU A 2 24.74 29.18 33.99
CA LEU A 2 24.11 30.48 34.22
C LEU A 2 25.15 31.58 34.42
N GLU A 3 26.16 31.33 35.27
CA GLU A 3 27.28 32.24 35.51
C GLU A 3 27.99 32.64 34.20
N ALA A 4 28.22 31.72 33.30
CA ALA A 4 28.84 31.99 31.99
C ALA A 4 27.98 32.87 31.07
N LEU A 5 26.64 32.92 31.34
CA LEU A 5 25.67 33.74 30.62
C LEU A 5 25.39 35.06 31.38
N GLY A 6 25.93 35.24 32.58
CA GLY A 6 25.65 36.39 33.43
C GLY A 6 24.21 36.43 33.95
N LEU A 7 23.60 35.26 34.18
CA LEU A 7 22.22 35.10 34.63
C LEU A 7 22.20 34.48 36.03
N ASP A 8 21.24 34.90 36.88
CA ASP A 8 21.04 34.36 38.23
C ASP A 8 20.06 33.20 38.26
N SER A 9 19.17 33.10 37.28
CA SER A 9 18.14 32.04 37.20
C SER A 9 17.85 31.58 35.76
N ILE A 10 17.25 30.40 35.64
CA ILE A 10 16.77 29.87 34.36
C ILE A 10 15.64 30.73 33.81
N GLU A 11 14.82 31.30 34.68
CA GLU A 11 13.66 32.16 34.32
C GLU A 11 14.11 33.40 33.54
N GLU A 12 15.30 33.89 33.78
CA GLU A 12 15.85 35.03 33.06
C GLU A 12 16.12 34.75 31.59
N LEU A 13 16.33 33.49 31.22
CA LEU A 13 16.44 33.10 29.80
C LEU A 13 15.16 33.39 29.01
N PHE A 14 14.03 33.48 29.70
CA PHE A 14 12.72 33.68 29.05
C PHE A 14 12.23 35.14 29.12
N THR A 15 13.07 36.08 29.52
CA THR A 15 12.68 37.52 29.59
C THR A 15 12.27 38.12 28.26
N CYS A 16 12.68 37.52 27.12
CA CYS A 16 12.21 37.87 25.79
C CYS A 16 10.74 37.55 25.55
N ILE A 17 10.12 36.66 26.37
CA ILE A 17 8.69 36.35 26.28
C ILE A 17 7.91 37.33 27.15
N PRO A 18 6.97 38.11 26.56
CA PRO A 18 6.14 39.04 27.34
C PRO A 18 5.42 38.35 28.49
N GLU A 19 5.42 38.97 29.69
CA GLU A 19 4.84 38.37 30.90
C GLU A 19 3.37 37.97 30.73
N LYS A 20 2.60 38.75 29.98
CA LYS A 20 1.17 38.51 29.71
C LYS A 20 0.87 37.21 28.95
N ILE A 21 1.87 36.62 28.28
CA ILE A 21 1.74 35.33 27.57
C ILE A 21 2.49 34.20 28.23
N ARG A 22 3.20 34.48 29.34
CA ARG A 22 3.82 33.42 30.15
C ARG A 22 2.75 32.68 30.94
N LEU A 23 2.89 31.37 31.03
CA LEU A 23 1.93 30.53 31.76
C LEU A 23 1.86 30.85 33.26
N GLY A 24 2.97 31.27 33.90
CA GLY A 24 3.03 31.67 35.31
C GLY A 24 2.72 30.58 36.34
N ARG A 25 2.49 29.36 35.91
CA ARG A 25 2.20 28.17 36.73
C ARG A 25 2.76 26.93 36.09
N ASN A 26 2.86 25.86 36.85
CA ASN A 26 3.13 24.53 36.28
C ASN A 26 2.01 24.08 35.37
N LEU A 27 2.33 23.26 34.38
CA LEU A 27 1.33 22.58 33.55
C LEU A 27 0.49 21.67 34.44
N ASP A 28 -0.81 21.63 34.15
CA ASP A 28 -1.75 20.69 34.77
C ASP A 28 -1.63 19.32 34.11
N LEU A 29 -0.57 18.62 34.51
CA LEU A 29 -0.26 17.28 33.98
C LEU A 29 -0.48 16.23 35.07
N PRO A 30 -0.84 15.00 34.71
CA PRO A 30 -0.87 13.88 35.62
C PRO A 30 0.47 13.74 36.36
N LYS A 31 0.41 13.24 37.62
CA LYS A 31 1.61 12.93 38.37
C LYS A 31 2.45 11.87 37.62
N LEU A 32 3.75 11.93 37.83
CA LEU A 32 4.67 10.91 37.32
C LEU A 32 4.23 9.53 37.85
N ALA A 33 4.00 8.60 36.93
CA ALA A 33 3.69 7.22 37.24
C ALA A 33 4.95 6.34 37.04
N SER A 34 5.05 5.29 37.81
CA SER A 34 6.07 4.25 37.65
C SER A 34 5.77 3.41 36.40
N GLU A 35 6.79 2.75 35.86
CA GLU A 35 6.62 1.84 34.70
C GLU A 35 5.53 0.79 34.91
N PRO A 36 5.44 0.06 36.04
CA PRO A 36 4.37 -0.89 36.28
C PRO A 36 2.95 -0.25 36.30
N GLU A 37 2.82 0.97 36.82
CA GLU A 37 1.55 1.71 36.80
C GLU A 37 1.13 2.08 35.38
N ILE A 38 2.07 2.59 34.56
CA ILE A 38 1.83 2.91 33.14
C ILE A 38 1.44 1.65 32.36
N ILE A 39 2.17 0.55 32.53
CA ILE A 39 1.87 -0.73 31.85
C ILE A 39 0.45 -1.20 32.21
N LYS A 40 0.08 -1.12 33.48
CA LYS A 40 -1.26 -1.52 33.97
C LYS A 40 -2.35 -0.62 33.38
N GLU A 41 -2.15 0.71 33.40
CA GLU A 41 -3.12 1.69 32.87
C GLU A 41 -3.31 1.54 31.38
N MET A 42 -2.21 1.55 30.60
CA MET A 42 -2.23 1.39 29.16
C MET A 42 -2.78 0.03 28.73
N GLY A 43 -2.43 -1.04 29.46
CA GLY A 43 -2.98 -2.38 29.26
C GLY A 43 -4.50 -2.44 29.48
N SER A 44 -5.01 -1.71 30.49
CA SER A 44 -6.45 -1.61 30.75
C SER A 44 -7.19 -0.85 29.64
N MET A 45 -6.59 0.20 29.10
CA MET A 45 -7.14 0.93 27.95
C MET A 45 -7.10 0.05 26.69
N ALA A 46 -5.99 -0.61 26.41
CA ALA A 46 -5.83 -1.51 25.27
C ALA A 46 -6.83 -2.67 25.29
N ALA A 47 -7.14 -3.22 26.48
CA ALA A 47 -8.10 -4.31 26.66
C ALA A 47 -9.55 -3.92 26.26
N ARG A 48 -9.86 -2.63 26.15
CA ARG A 48 -11.18 -2.15 25.69
C ARG A 48 -11.34 -2.23 24.17
N ASN A 49 -10.24 -2.39 23.43
CA ASN A 49 -10.28 -2.52 21.98
C ASN A 49 -10.69 -3.94 21.56
N ALA A 50 -11.35 -4.00 20.42
CA ALA A 50 -11.70 -5.24 19.77
C ALA A 50 -10.48 -5.81 19.02
N ARG A 51 -9.81 -6.82 19.58
CA ARG A 51 -8.59 -7.41 19.00
C ARG A 51 -8.95 -8.52 18.02
N MET A 52 -8.34 -8.50 16.83
CA MET A 52 -8.54 -9.51 15.79
C MET A 52 -7.88 -10.86 16.12
N ASP A 53 -6.87 -10.88 16.98
CA ASP A 53 -6.10 -12.08 17.32
C ASP A 53 -6.81 -12.99 18.38
N ASN A 54 -7.85 -12.49 19.04
CA ASN A 54 -8.58 -13.23 20.08
C ASN A 54 -10.07 -13.45 19.76
N ARG A 55 -10.48 -13.20 18.51
CA ARG A 55 -11.84 -13.40 18.04
C ARG A 55 -11.89 -13.86 16.57
N PRO A 56 -12.92 -14.57 16.14
CA PRO A 56 -13.15 -14.79 14.70
C PRO A 56 -13.30 -13.45 14.00
N SER A 57 -12.50 -13.23 12.93
CA SER A 57 -12.58 -12.04 12.11
C SER A 57 -12.69 -12.42 10.64
N PHE A 58 -13.71 -11.87 9.98
CA PHE A 58 -13.95 -11.98 8.55
C PHE A 58 -13.82 -10.60 7.89
N LEU A 59 -13.18 -9.65 8.59
CA LEU A 59 -12.84 -8.35 8.03
C LEU A 59 -11.76 -8.50 6.98
N GLY A 60 -11.88 -7.75 5.90
CA GLY A 60 -10.95 -7.66 4.79
C GLY A 60 -10.78 -6.22 4.35
N ALA A 61 -11.10 -5.92 3.09
CA ALA A 61 -11.06 -4.58 2.52
C ALA A 61 -9.69 -3.92 2.64
N GLY A 62 -8.64 -4.66 2.25
CA GLY A 62 -7.26 -4.16 2.14
C GLY A 62 -6.37 -4.42 3.35
N SER A 63 -6.91 -4.89 4.50
CA SER A 63 -6.11 -5.24 5.68
C SER A 63 -6.47 -6.64 6.17
N TYR A 64 -5.46 -7.53 6.28
CA TYR A 64 -5.71 -8.94 6.49
C TYR A 64 -4.84 -9.51 7.59
N LEU A 65 -5.45 -10.32 8.46
CA LEU A 65 -4.71 -11.06 9.47
C LEU A 65 -3.94 -12.21 8.83
N ARG A 66 -2.61 -12.19 8.98
CA ARG A 66 -1.71 -13.26 8.55
C ARG A 66 -0.91 -13.78 9.74
N PHE A 67 -0.57 -15.05 9.71
CA PHE A 67 0.40 -15.58 10.66
C PHE A 67 1.79 -15.01 10.35
N ILE A 68 2.40 -14.37 11.35
CA ILE A 68 3.73 -13.80 11.26
C ILE A 68 4.67 -14.68 12.08
N PRO A 69 5.66 -15.34 11.45
CA PRO A 69 6.64 -16.14 12.18
C PRO A 69 7.39 -15.31 13.23
N ALA A 70 7.58 -15.85 14.43
CA ALA A 70 8.24 -15.17 15.55
C ALA A 70 9.68 -14.71 15.20
N ALA A 71 10.34 -15.40 14.26
CA ALA A 71 11.65 -14.99 13.77
C ALA A 71 11.66 -13.59 13.16
N ILE A 72 10.56 -13.14 12.53
CA ILE A 72 10.45 -11.81 11.93
C ILE A 72 10.46 -10.73 13.00
N ASP A 73 9.70 -10.91 14.08
CA ASP A 73 9.70 -9.97 15.20
C ASP A 73 11.08 -9.91 15.87
N SER A 74 11.69 -11.07 16.11
CA SER A 74 13.02 -11.18 16.70
C SER A 74 14.10 -10.48 15.86
N LEU A 75 14.09 -10.69 14.55
CA LEU A 75 15.09 -10.10 13.65
C LEU A 75 14.86 -8.60 13.44
N SER A 76 13.60 -8.19 13.22
CA SER A 76 13.28 -6.78 12.97
C SER A 76 13.46 -5.88 14.19
N SER A 77 13.42 -6.44 15.41
CA SER A 77 13.66 -5.71 16.65
C SER A 77 15.14 -5.53 17.02
N ARG A 78 16.07 -6.07 16.22
CA ARG A 78 17.50 -5.89 16.46
C ARG A 78 17.91 -4.41 16.34
N GLY A 79 18.82 -3.98 17.22
CA GLY A 79 19.29 -2.60 17.27
C GLY A 79 19.84 -2.08 15.96
N GLU A 80 20.50 -2.95 15.18
CA GLU A 80 21.09 -2.60 13.88
C GLU A 80 20.04 -2.10 12.88
N PHE A 81 18.80 -2.61 12.96
CA PHE A 81 17.69 -2.18 12.11
C PHE A 81 16.82 -1.11 12.75
N ASN A 82 16.52 -1.26 14.06
CA ASN A 82 15.61 -0.34 14.77
C ASN A 82 16.18 1.06 14.93
N THR A 83 17.51 1.22 14.99
CA THR A 83 18.18 2.51 15.12
C THR A 83 18.58 3.12 13.79
N ALA A 84 18.48 2.36 12.68
CA ALA A 84 18.74 2.88 11.34
C ALA A 84 17.63 3.86 10.93
N TYR A 85 18.05 5.02 10.41
CA TYR A 85 17.13 5.97 9.79
C TYR A 85 17.23 5.86 8.27
N THR A 86 17.70 6.87 7.59
CA THR A 86 17.94 6.80 6.14
C THR A 86 19.42 6.50 5.87
N PRO A 87 19.73 5.52 5.02
CA PRO A 87 21.11 5.12 4.75
C PRO A 87 21.82 6.07 3.77
N TYR A 88 21.92 7.37 4.12
CA TYR A 88 22.59 8.37 3.27
C TYR A 88 24.09 8.13 3.12
N GLN A 89 24.74 7.68 4.20
CA GLN A 89 26.17 7.36 4.19
C GLN A 89 26.33 5.87 3.91
N ALA A 90 26.65 5.54 2.67
CA ALA A 90 26.78 4.16 2.22
C ALA A 90 27.85 3.40 3.03
N GLU A 91 28.92 4.08 3.43
CA GLU A 91 30.08 3.49 4.12
C GLU A 91 29.71 2.83 5.45
N VAL A 92 28.69 3.37 6.15
CA VAL A 92 28.27 2.89 7.48
C VAL A 92 26.91 2.20 7.44
N SER A 93 26.29 2.06 6.26
CA SER A 93 24.91 1.58 6.11
C SER A 93 24.78 0.39 5.15
N GLN A 94 25.86 -0.34 4.90
CA GLN A 94 25.87 -1.41 3.89
C GLN A 94 24.83 -2.51 4.17
N GLY A 95 24.67 -2.91 5.43
CA GLY A 95 23.65 -3.92 5.78
C GLY A 95 22.21 -3.45 5.53
N THR A 96 21.88 -2.20 5.86
CA THR A 96 20.57 -1.62 5.58
C THR A 96 20.34 -1.48 4.07
N LEU A 97 21.34 -1.01 3.32
CA LEU A 97 21.25 -0.89 1.87
C LEU A 97 21.10 -2.25 1.19
N GLN A 98 21.83 -3.26 1.65
CA GLN A 98 21.67 -4.63 1.16
C GLN A 98 20.25 -5.15 1.41
N ALA A 99 19.71 -4.96 2.60
CA ALA A 99 18.34 -5.39 2.92
C ALA A 99 17.29 -4.72 2.02
N ILE A 100 17.46 -3.42 1.70
CA ILE A 100 16.60 -2.72 0.75
C ILE A 100 16.77 -3.29 -0.67
N MET A 101 17.98 -3.59 -1.10
CA MET A 101 18.23 -4.23 -2.41
C MET A 101 17.58 -5.59 -2.52
N GLU A 102 17.65 -6.40 -1.47
CA GLU A 102 16.98 -7.71 -1.40
C GLU A 102 15.44 -7.56 -1.43
N TYR A 103 14.89 -6.60 -0.70
CA TYR A 103 13.47 -6.23 -0.79
C TYR A 103 13.06 -5.88 -2.22
N GLN A 104 13.77 -4.97 -2.87
CA GLN A 104 13.51 -4.55 -4.26
C GLN A 104 13.53 -5.76 -5.21
N THR A 105 14.52 -6.63 -5.05
CA THR A 105 14.68 -7.83 -5.89
C THR A 105 13.52 -8.80 -5.72
N MET A 106 13.11 -9.09 -4.47
CA MET A 106 12.00 -9.99 -4.20
C MET A 106 10.66 -9.44 -4.71
N LEU A 107 10.43 -8.12 -4.61
CA LEU A 107 9.24 -7.52 -5.18
C LEU A 107 9.24 -7.58 -6.72
N CYS A 108 10.38 -7.32 -7.37
CA CYS A 108 10.49 -7.50 -8.81
C CYS A 108 10.16 -8.94 -9.23
N GLN A 109 10.67 -9.93 -8.51
CA GLN A 109 10.38 -11.35 -8.76
C GLN A 109 8.90 -11.69 -8.56
N LEU A 110 8.29 -11.16 -7.49
CA LEU A 110 6.89 -11.42 -7.16
C LEU A 110 5.92 -10.79 -8.17
N THR A 111 6.25 -9.58 -8.64
CA THR A 111 5.39 -8.83 -9.57
C THR A 111 5.71 -9.05 -11.05
N GLY A 112 6.80 -9.76 -11.36
CA GLY A 112 7.29 -9.90 -12.74
C GLY A 112 7.78 -8.59 -13.36
N MET A 113 8.03 -7.56 -12.54
CA MET A 113 8.50 -6.24 -12.97
C MET A 113 10.02 -6.14 -12.86
N GLU A 114 10.60 -5.06 -13.43
CA GLU A 114 12.05 -4.95 -13.60
C GLU A 114 12.71 -4.08 -12.52
N ILE A 115 11.99 -3.09 -11.99
CA ILE A 115 12.47 -2.13 -10.99
C ILE A 115 11.48 -2.03 -9.84
N SER A 116 12.00 -1.97 -8.62
CA SER A 116 11.27 -1.59 -7.41
C SER A 116 11.98 -0.43 -6.71
N ASN A 117 11.20 0.45 -6.06
CA ASN A 117 11.75 1.41 -5.10
C ASN A 117 11.91 0.79 -3.71
N ALA A 118 12.45 1.55 -2.76
CA ALA A 118 12.68 1.09 -1.39
C ALA A 118 11.38 0.91 -0.56
N SER A 119 10.33 1.59 -0.85
CA SER A 119 8.90 1.45 -0.49
C SER A 119 8.16 2.78 -0.66
N MET A 120 6.83 2.70 -0.52
CA MET A 120 5.90 3.84 -0.43
C MET A 120 5.27 3.89 0.97
N TYR A 121 4.48 4.92 1.26
CA TYR A 121 3.78 5.00 2.55
C TYR A 121 2.68 3.94 2.67
N ASP A 122 1.84 3.83 1.64
CA ASP A 122 0.74 2.88 1.48
C ASP A 122 0.35 2.75 0.01
N ALA A 123 -0.64 1.90 -0.30
CA ALA A 123 -1.11 1.72 -1.68
C ALA A 123 -1.83 2.95 -2.24
N GLY A 124 -2.53 3.73 -1.41
CA GLY A 124 -3.22 4.93 -1.86
C GLY A 124 -2.25 6.01 -2.37
N THR A 125 -1.18 6.26 -1.61
CA THR A 125 -0.11 7.18 -2.03
C THR A 125 0.70 6.62 -3.20
N ALA A 126 0.90 5.30 -3.25
CA ALA A 126 1.52 4.65 -4.40
C ALA A 126 0.70 4.82 -5.68
N LEU A 127 -0.64 4.77 -5.60
CA LEU A 127 -1.54 5.04 -6.72
C LEU A 127 -1.39 6.48 -7.23
N ALA A 128 -1.42 7.47 -6.35
CA ALA A 128 -1.24 8.87 -6.74
C ALA A 128 0.10 9.10 -7.45
N GLU A 129 1.18 8.57 -6.89
CA GLU A 129 2.51 8.66 -7.49
C GLU A 129 2.62 7.89 -8.82
N ALA A 130 1.91 6.78 -8.98
CA ALA A 130 1.85 6.05 -10.25
C ALA A 130 1.18 6.88 -11.36
N VAL A 131 0.12 7.61 -11.01
CA VAL A 131 -0.56 8.54 -11.92
C VAL A 131 0.36 9.72 -12.29
N PHE A 132 1.06 10.31 -11.32
CA PHE A 132 2.05 11.37 -11.60
C PHE A 132 3.22 10.85 -12.45
N MET A 133 3.65 9.62 -12.22
CA MET A 133 4.65 8.99 -13.06
C MET A 133 4.16 8.78 -14.49
N ALA A 134 2.91 8.34 -14.69
CA ALA A 134 2.31 8.19 -16.01
C ALA A 134 2.24 9.55 -16.74
N TYR A 135 1.86 10.62 -16.05
CA TYR A 135 1.89 11.99 -16.58
C TYR A 135 3.31 12.40 -17.02
N ALA A 136 4.32 12.11 -16.19
CA ALA A 136 5.72 12.42 -16.52
C ALA A 136 6.29 11.58 -17.67
N VAL A 137 5.78 10.36 -17.91
CA VAL A 137 6.19 9.46 -19.00
C VAL A 137 5.53 9.87 -20.31
N ARG A 138 4.22 10.02 -20.31
CA ARG A 138 3.41 10.33 -21.49
C ARG A 138 3.69 11.72 -22.06
N ARG A 139 3.88 12.73 -21.20
CA ARG A 139 4.13 14.14 -21.55
C ARG A 139 3.04 14.79 -22.41
N LYS A 140 1.90 14.15 -22.59
CA LYS A 140 0.71 14.63 -23.31
C LYS A 140 -0.52 14.03 -22.63
N GLY A 141 -1.62 14.77 -22.70
CA GLY A 141 -2.87 14.39 -22.05
C GLY A 141 -2.90 14.70 -20.56
N ASN A 142 -4.07 14.58 -19.98
CA ASN A 142 -4.33 14.88 -18.58
C ASN A 142 -5.47 14.04 -17.98
N LYS A 143 -5.83 12.91 -18.58
CA LYS A 143 -6.90 12.06 -18.09
C LYS A 143 -6.39 10.72 -17.62
N VAL A 144 -6.90 10.21 -16.50
CA VAL A 144 -6.65 8.86 -16.02
C VAL A 144 -7.99 8.12 -15.86
N LEU A 145 -8.09 6.94 -16.47
CA LEU A 145 -9.27 6.09 -16.34
C LEU A 145 -9.09 5.19 -15.12
N VAL A 146 -9.99 5.29 -14.14
CA VAL A 146 -9.91 4.55 -12.88
C VAL A 146 -11.14 3.67 -12.72
N SER A 147 -10.96 2.37 -12.58
CA SER A 147 -12.07 1.46 -12.32
C SER A 147 -12.78 1.79 -11.02
N GLU A 148 -14.11 1.73 -11.03
CA GLU A 148 -14.92 1.84 -9.81
C GLU A 148 -14.63 0.73 -8.81
N ALA A 149 -14.13 -0.43 -9.27
CA ALA A 149 -13.72 -1.56 -8.45
C ALA A 149 -12.35 -1.37 -7.77
N VAL A 150 -11.66 -0.25 -7.98
CA VAL A 150 -10.49 0.14 -7.18
C VAL A 150 -10.94 0.51 -5.78
N HIS A 151 -10.16 0.10 -4.77
CA HIS A 151 -10.45 0.35 -3.36
C HIS A 151 -10.87 1.82 -3.13
N PRO A 152 -12.04 2.08 -2.53
CA PRO A 152 -12.60 3.42 -2.43
C PRO A 152 -11.71 4.41 -1.66
N GLU A 153 -10.98 3.96 -0.64
CA GLU A 153 -10.02 4.83 0.06
C GLU A 153 -8.82 5.20 -0.82
N TYR A 154 -8.34 4.30 -1.67
CA TYR A 154 -7.26 4.63 -2.62
C TYR A 154 -7.71 5.67 -3.63
N ARG A 155 -8.96 5.56 -4.11
CA ARG A 155 -9.57 6.57 -4.99
C ARG A 155 -9.66 7.93 -4.31
N ARG A 156 -10.09 7.99 -3.03
CA ARG A 156 -10.14 9.24 -2.25
C ARG A 156 -8.77 9.87 -2.04
N VAL A 157 -7.74 9.06 -1.81
CA VAL A 157 -6.35 9.55 -1.74
C VAL A 157 -5.95 10.15 -3.09
N LEU A 158 -6.23 9.44 -4.18
CA LEU A 158 -5.95 9.94 -5.53
C LEU A 158 -6.66 11.27 -5.77
N ASP A 159 -7.96 11.39 -5.47
CA ASP A 159 -8.75 12.62 -5.61
C ASP A 159 -8.11 13.78 -4.84
N THR A 160 -7.62 13.51 -3.63
CA THR A 160 -6.93 14.52 -2.80
C THR A 160 -5.64 15.02 -3.47
N TYR A 161 -4.85 14.11 -4.03
CA TYR A 161 -3.61 14.48 -4.73
C TYR A 161 -3.86 15.22 -6.04
N LEU A 162 -4.96 14.93 -6.70
CA LEU A 162 -5.33 15.55 -7.98
C LEU A 162 -6.07 16.89 -7.82
N ALA A 163 -6.54 17.27 -6.62
CA ALA A 163 -7.41 18.43 -6.40
C ALA A 163 -6.88 19.75 -7.00
N ASP A 164 -5.56 19.97 -6.94
CA ASP A 164 -4.89 21.15 -7.49
C ASP A 164 -3.98 20.80 -8.69
N HIS A 165 -4.18 19.63 -9.29
CA HIS A 165 -3.38 19.17 -10.43
C HIS A 165 -4.23 19.14 -11.72
N PRO A 166 -3.66 19.40 -12.91
CA PRO A 166 -4.42 19.40 -14.17
C PRO A 166 -4.92 18.02 -14.61
N ILE A 167 -4.59 16.92 -13.91
CA ILE A 167 -5.05 15.58 -14.22
C ILE A 167 -6.47 15.37 -13.74
N GLU A 168 -7.33 14.87 -14.63
CA GLU A 168 -8.72 14.49 -14.38
C GLU A 168 -8.84 12.97 -14.23
N ALA A 169 -9.42 12.50 -13.13
CA ALA A 169 -9.75 11.09 -12.94
C ALA A 169 -11.17 10.81 -13.47
N ILE A 170 -11.27 9.94 -14.47
CA ILE A 170 -12.53 9.46 -15.05
C ILE A 170 -12.83 8.09 -14.48
N THR A 171 -13.97 7.95 -13.81
CA THR A 171 -14.41 6.67 -13.26
C THR A 171 -14.98 5.77 -14.36
N ILE A 172 -14.48 4.55 -14.46
CA ILE A 172 -15.01 3.50 -15.32
C ILE A 172 -15.94 2.63 -14.50
N GLY A 173 -17.21 2.52 -14.93
CA GLY A 173 -18.23 1.70 -14.27
C GLY A 173 -17.97 0.21 -14.37
N LEU A 174 -18.84 -0.55 -13.72
CA LEU A 174 -18.73 -2.00 -13.56
C LEU A 174 -19.77 -2.74 -14.39
N GLU A 175 -19.44 -3.98 -14.72
CA GLU A 175 -20.35 -5.01 -15.23
C GLU A 175 -20.13 -6.29 -14.42
N ASN A 176 -21.16 -6.77 -13.72
CA ASN A 176 -21.07 -7.92 -12.81
C ASN A 176 -19.96 -7.80 -11.74
N ASP A 177 -19.77 -6.60 -11.18
CA ASP A 177 -18.74 -6.25 -10.21
C ASP A 177 -17.28 -6.32 -10.74
N LEU A 178 -17.11 -6.48 -12.05
CA LEU A 178 -15.83 -6.38 -12.76
C LEU A 178 -15.79 -5.06 -13.55
N THR A 179 -14.59 -4.60 -13.85
CA THR A 179 -14.39 -3.43 -14.70
C THR A 179 -14.98 -3.64 -16.08
N ALA A 180 -15.87 -2.75 -16.52
CA ALA A 180 -16.48 -2.81 -17.85
C ALA A 180 -15.44 -2.45 -18.93
N LEU A 181 -14.74 -3.44 -19.50
CA LEU A 181 -13.67 -3.20 -20.49
C LEU A 181 -14.19 -2.53 -21.76
N ASP A 182 -15.43 -2.76 -22.17
CA ASP A 182 -16.07 -2.05 -23.28
C ASP A 182 -16.21 -0.54 -22.99
N SER A 183 -16.40 -0.16 -21.73
CA SER A 183 -16.41 1.23 -21.30
C SER A 183 -15.01 1.84 -21.29
N VAL A 184 -13.98 1.03 -20.96
CA VAL A 184 -12.57 1.45 -21.12
C VAL A 184 -12.29 1.72 -22.60
N ALA A 185 -12.66 0.80 -23.50
CA ALA A 185 -12.46 0.94 -24.95
C ALA A 185 -13.13 2.23 -25.48
N ARG A 186 -14.39 2.45 -25.16
CA ARG A 186 -15.10 3.70 -25.55
C ARG A 186 -14.42 4.96 -25.01
N SER A 187 -14.01 4.95 -23.75
CA SER A 187 -13.33 6.11 -23.16
C SER A 187 -11.98 6.38 -23.82
N LEU A 188 -11.28 5.33 -24.27
CA LEU A 188 -10.04 5.47 -25.04
C LEU A 188 -10.31 6.07 -26.44
N GLU A 189 -11.38 5.66 -27.12
CA GLU A 189 -11.81 6.22 -28.41
C GLU A 189 -12.21 7.70 -28.28
N GLU A 190 -12.99 8.04 -27.25
CA GLU A 190 -13.49 9.39 -27.01
C GLU A 190 -12.40 10.39 -26.59
N ASN A 191 -11.42 9.95 -25.82
CA ASN A 191 -10.40 10.80 -25.23
C ASN A 191 -9.02 10.68 -25.91
N GLY A 192 -8.80 9.64 -26.69
CA GLY A 192 -7.60 9.48 -27.51
C GLY A 192 -6.28 9.66 -26.74
N ASP A 193 -5.46 10.57 -27.26
CA ASP A 193 -4.13 10.88 -26.71
C ASP A 193 -4.16 11.57 -25.34
N ASP A 194 -5.31 12.05 -24.87
CA ASP A 194 -5.44 12.69 -23.56
C ASP A 194 -5.41 11.68 -22.41
N VAL A 195 -5.60 10.38 -22.67
CA VAL A 195 -5.53 9.34 -21.65
C VAL A 195 -4.08 9.02 -21.30
N LEU A 196 -3.71 9.20 -20.04
CA LEU A 196 -2.39 8.92 -19.47
C LEU A 196 -2.23 7.45 -19.11
N ALA A 197 -3.24 6.91 -18.42
CA ALA A 197 -3.20 5.56 -17.88
C ALA A 197 -4.62 5.02 -17.65
N VAL A 198 -4.69 3.69 -17.56
CA VAL A 198 -5.84 2.94 -17.04
C VAL A 198 -5.40 2.28 -15.73
N VAL A 199 -6.19 2.45 -14.68
CA VAL A 199 -5.96 1.92 -13.33
C VAL A 199 -6.95 0.82 -13.05
N LEU A 200 -6.44 -0.39 -12.80
CA LEU A 200 -7.22 -1.56 -12.41
C LEU A 200 -6.63 -2.16 -11.12
N GLN A 201 -7.48 -2.80 -10.33
CA GLN A 201 -7.05 -3.53 -9.13
C GLN A 201 -7.38 -5.01 -9.28
N ASN A 202 -6.42 -5.89 -9.01
CA ASN A 202 -6.59 -7.34 -9.12
C ASN A 202 -5.94 -8.11 -7.94
N PRO A 203 -6.70 -8.84 -7.11
CA PRO A 203 -8.18 -8.85 -7.06
C PRO A 203 -8.74 -7.46 -6.79
N ASN A 204 -9.95 -7.18 -7.29
CA ASN A 204 -10.60 -5.89 -7.12
C ASN A 204 -11.17 -5.72 -5.69
N PHE A 205 -11.79 -4.58 -5.38
CA PHE A 205 -12.32 -4.29 -4.05
C PHE A 205 -13.42 -5.26 -3.60
N PHE A 206 -14.14 -5.87 -4.53
CA PHE A 206 -15.15 -6.90 -4.24
C PHE A 206 -14.56 -8.31 -4.14
N GLY A 207 -13.24 -8.44 -4.23
CA GLY A 207 -12.50 -9.70 -4.16
C GLY A 207 -12.40 -10.47 -5.48
N LEU A 208 -12.99 -9.95 -6.57
CA LEU A 208 -13.09 -10.62 -7.86
C LEU A 208 -11.78 -10.50 -8.66
N ILE A 209 -11.51 -11.51 -9.48
CA ILE A 209 -10.34 -11.55 -10.36
C ILE A 209 -10.69 -10.86 -11.66
N GLU A 210 -10.04 -9.73 -11.93
CA GLU A 210 -10.21 -8.94 -13.15
C GLU A 210 -9.58 -9.61 -14.37
N PRO A 211 -10.14 -9.41 -15.58
CA PRO A 211 -9.60 -9.95 -16.83
C PRO A 211 -8.38 -9.15 -17.31
N MET A 212 -7.28 -9.17 -16.53
CA MET A 212 -6.11 -8.32 -16.73
C MET A 212 -5.40 -8.53 -18.06
N GLU A 213 -5.40 -9.75 -18.61
CA GLU A 213 -4.83 -10.04 -19.93
C GLU A 213 -5.60 -9.33 -21.05
N ASN A 214 -6.94 -9.30 -20.93
CA ASN A 214 -7.79 -8.60 -21.90
C ASN A 214 -7.57 -7.08 -21.80
N ALA A 215 -7.43 -6.55 -20.58
CA ALA A 215 -7.10 -5.14 -20.36
C ALA A 215 -5.71 -4.80 -20.94
N GLY A 216 -4.70 -5.64 -20.72
CA GLY A 216 -3.37 -5.48 -21.31
C GLY A 216 -3.43 -5.49 -22.84
N SER A 217 -4.15 -6.42 -23.42
CA SER A 217 -4.35 -6.52 -24.88
C SER A 217 -5.06 -5.30 -25.46
N LEU A 218 -6.11 -4.81 -24.78
CA LEU A 218 -6.85 -3.61 -25.17
C LEU A 218 -5.95 -2.37 -25.24
N LEU A 219 -4.97 -2.27 -24.33
CA LEU A 219 -4.03 -1.16 -24.27
C LEU A 219 -2.78 -1.36 -25.14
N GLY A 220 -2.66 -2.47 -25.86
CA GLY A 220 -1.46 -2.80 -26.63
C GLY A 220 -0.26 -3.08 -25.72
N CYS A 221 -0.49 -3.63 -24.52
CA CYS A 221 0.53 -3.96 -23.54
C CYS A 221 1.11 -5.37 -23.80
N GLY A 222 1.53 -5.70 -25.00
CA GLY A 222 2.19 -6.96 -25.29
C GLY A 222 3.70 -6.94 -24.93
N ARG A 223 4.34 -8.10 -24.99
CA ARG A 223 5.82 -8.24 -25.00
C ARG A 223 6.32 -8.63 -26.39
N GLY A 224 5.60 -8.23 -27.44
CA GLY A 224 5.94 -8.53 -28.84
C GLY A 224 6.87 -7.48 -29.48
N GLU A 225 7.54 -7.86 -30.56
CA GLU A 225 8.39 -6.94 -31.35
C GLU A 225 7.59 -5.80 -32.00
N ASP A 226 6.25 -5.92 -32.09
CA ASP A 226 5.35 -4.96 -32.73
C ASP A 226 4.68 -3.99 -31.75
N ASP A 227 5.10 -3.96 -30.46
CA ASP A 227 4.48 -3.10 -29.46
C ASP A 227 4.72 -1.62 -29.74
N ALA A 228 3.65 -0.81 -29.67
CA ALA A 228 3.76 0.62 -29.72
C ALA A 228 4.67 1.14 -28.58
N PRO A 229 5.53 2.14 -28.82
CA PRO A 229 6.31 2.76 -27.77
C PRO A 229 5.40 3.18 -26.60
N ARG A 230 5.73 2.81 -25.36
CA ARG A 230 4.87 3.03 -24.18
C ARG A 230 4.47 4.48 -23.95
N ARG A 231 5.29 5.42 -24.39
CA ARG A 231 4.96 6.85 -24.40
C ARG A 231 3.82 7.21 -25.39
N ASP A 232 3.52 6.35 -26.34
CA ASP A 232 2.55 6.62 -27.42
C ASP A 232 1.19 5.96 -27.16
N ARG A 233 1.05 5.18 -26.08
CA ARG A 233 -0.19 4.56 -25.60
C ARG A 233 -0.43 4.86 -24.10
N PRO A 234 -1.67 4.76 -23.58
CA PRO A 234 -1.92 4.81 -22.15
C PRO A 234 -1.18 3.72 -21.39
N LEU A 235 -0.69 4.03 -20.17
CA LEU A 235 -0.04 3.06 -19.32
C LEU A 235 -1.08 2.19 -18.58
N LEU A 236 -0.76 0.92 -18.36
CA LEU A 236 -1.52 0.06 -17.46
C LEU A 236 -0.92 0.13 -16.04
N ILE A 237 -1.67 0.72 -15.11
CA ILE A 237 -1.35 0.73 -13.68
C ILE A 237 -2.16 -0.37 -13.03
N SER A 238 -1.48 -1.36 -12.45
CA SER A 238 -2.09 -2.50 -11.76
C SER A 238 -1.89 -2.38 -10.26
N ILE A 239 -2.99 -2.37 -9.51
CA ILE A 239 -2.97 -2.48 -8.04
C ILE A 239 -3.14 -3.95 -7.71
N VAL A 240 -2.25 -4.54 -6.92
CA VAL A 240 -2.28 -5.98 -6.65
C VAL A 240 -2.17 -6.30 -5.16
N ASP A 241 -2.82 -7.38 -4.75
CA ASP A 241 -2.59 -8.03 -3.47
C ASP A 241 -1.32 -8.90 -3.59
N PRO A 242 -0.27 -8.65 -2.79
CA PRO A 242 1.00 -9.36 -2.95
C PRO A 242 0.90 -10.86 -2.66
N ILE A 243 -0.02 -11.30 -1.81
CA ILE A 243 -0.22 -12.73 -1.52
C ILE A 243 -0.93 -13.43 -2.67
N SER A 244 -1.85 -12.75 -3.35
CA SER A 244 -2.57 -13.31 -4.49
C SER A 244 -1.63 -13.73 -5.62
N LEU A 245 -0.48 -13.05 -5.76
CA LEU A 245 0.54 -13.35 -6.76
C LEU A 245 1.23 -14.71 -6.55
N GLY A 246 1.00 -15.36 -5.41
CA GLY A 246 1.41 -16.74 -5.19
C GLY A 246 0.67 -17.76 -6.07
N ILE A 247 -0.50 -17.40 -6.61
CA ILE A 247 -1.35 -18.27 -7.47
C ILE A 247 -1.95 -17.56 -8.68
N LEU A 248 -2.01 -16.23 -8.69
CA LEU A 248 -2.48 -15.46 -9.84
C LEU A 248 -1.31 -15.03 -10.72
N LYS A 249 -1.62 -14.74 -11.97
CA LYS A 249 -0.64 -14.25 -12.94
C LYS A 249 -0.09 -12.89 -12.51
N ASP A 250 1.22 -12.74 -12.57
CA ASP A 250 1.90 -11.50 -12.16
C ASP A 250 1.68 -10.34 -13.14
N PRO A 251 1.78 -9.08 -12.66
CA PRO A 251 1.59 -7.88 -13.47
C PRO A 251 2.48 -7.80 -14.71
N GLY A 252 3.72 -8.19 -14.58
CA GLY A 252 4.65 -8.19 -15.71
C GLY A 252 4.23 -9.13 -16.82
N ALA A 253 3.59 -10.27 -16.50
CA ALA A 253 3.18 -11.26 -17.47
C ALA A 253 1.96 -10.84 -18.31
N TYR A 254 1.07 -9.98 -17.79
CA TYR A 254 -0.03 -9.39 -18.57
C TYR A 254 0.28 -7.97 -19.08
N GLY A 255 1.52 -7.52 -18.96
CA GLY A 255 2.01 -6.31 -19.59
C GLY A 255 1.74 -5.01 -18.83
N ALA A 256 1.58 -5.04 -17.51
CA ALA A 256 1.50 -3.83 -16.72
C ALA A 256 2.78 -2.97 -16.88
N ASP A 257 2.61 -1.66 -16.92
CA ASP A 257 3.71 -0.70 -16.94
C ASP A 257 4.16 -0.31 -15.54
N ILE A 258 3.19 -0.26 -14.62
CA ILE A 258 3.39 0.04 -13.20
C ILE A 258 2.55 -0.94 -12.40
N ALA A 259 3.16 -1.58 -11.40
CA ALA A 259 2.43 -2.39 -10.43
C ALA A 259 2.71 -1.88 -9.02
N ILE A 260 1.63 -1.68 -8.27
CA ILE A 260 1.65 -1.15 -6.91
C ILE A 260 0.76 -2.00 -6.00
N GLY A 261 0.87 -1.80 -4.71
CA GLY A 261 -0.03 -2.42 -3.74
C GLY A 261 0.34 -2.09 -2.29
N ASP A 262 -0.45 -2.61 -1.37
CA ASP A 262 -0.16 -2.53 0.06
C ASP A 262 0.57 -3.78 0.53
N GLY A 263 1.67 -3.57 1.25
CA GLY A 263 2.52 -4.65 1.74
C GLY A 263 2.19 -5.12 3.15
N GLN A 264 1.07 -4.68 3.76
CA GLN A 264 0.70 -5.06 5.13
C GLN A 264 0.76 -6.59 5.33
N GLN A 265 0.26 -7.35 4.38
CA GLN A 265 0.20 -8.81 4.46
C GLN A 265 1.58 -9.49 4.47
N LEU A 266 2.63 -8.78 4.05
CA LEU A 266 4.00 -9.27 4.05
C LEU A 266 4.66 -9.00 5.43
N GLY A 267 4.22 -9.73 6.47
CA GLY A 267 4.85 -9.73 7.79
C GLY A 267 4.56 -8.53 8.69
N ASN A 268 3.58 -7.68 8.37
CA ASN A 268 3.15 -6.57 9.22
C ASN A 268 1.77 -6.88 9.83
N PRO A 269 1.59 -6.78 11.16
CA PRO A 269 0.30 -7.00 11.78
C PRO A 269 -0.66 -5.85 11.44
N PRO A 270 -1.96 -6.09 11.27
CA PRO A 270 -2.94 -5.03 11.17
C PRO A 270 -3.07 -4.29 12.52
N ASN A 271 -2.80 -2.99 12.54
CA ASN A 271 -2.84 -2.14 13.75
C ASN A 271 -3.65 -0.89 13.44
N LEU A 272 -4.85 -0.75 13.89
CA LEU A 272 -5.66 0.50 13.92
C LEU A 272 -5.30 1.56 12.83
N GLY A 273 -5.01 1.14 11.60
CA GLY A 273 -4.62 2.01 10.50
C GLY A 273 -3.12 2.09 10.19
N GLY A 274 -2.31 1.23 10.80
CA GLY A 274 -0.88 1.19 10.48
C GLY A 274 0.03 1.04 11.70
N PRO A 275 1.35 1.03 11.50
CA PRO A 275 2.00 1.30 10.22
C PRO A 275 1.87 0.14 9.21
N THR A 276 1.84 0.50 7.94
CA THR A 276 1.94 -0.40 6.80
C THR A 276 3.04 0.09 5.86
N PHE A 277 3.16 -0.48 4.67
CA PHE A 277 3.97 0.09 3.60
C PHE A 277 3.31 -0.17 2.25
N GLY A 278 3.48 0.76 1.34
CA GLY A 278 3.17 0.56 -0.07
C GLY A 278 4.39 0.04 -0.83
N PHE A 279 4.17 -0.71 -1.89
CA PHE A 279 5.23 -1.04 -2.84
C PHE A 279 4.94 -0.44 -4.21
N PHE A 280 6.01 -0.24 -4.98
CA PHE A 280 5.96 0.37 -6.29
C PHE A 280 6.98 -0.31 -7.19
N THR A 281 6.51 -0.95 -8.26
CA THR A 281 7.35 -1.63 -9.24
C THR A 281 7.01 -1.17 -10.65
N THR A 282 7.99 -1.16 -11.55
CA THR A 282 7.84 -0.71 -12.93
C THR A 282 8.92 -1.30 -13.83
N LEU A 283 9.01 -0.80 -15.04
CA LEU A 283 9.96 -1.23 -16.06
C LEU A 283 11.25 -0.41 -16.02
N GLN A 284 12.36 -0.99 -16.46
CA GLN A 284 13.68 -0.38 -16.45
C GLN A 284 13.73 0.97 -17.19
N GLU A 285 13.03 1.10 -18.29
CA GLU A 285 13.00 2.34 -19.09
C GLU A 285 12.44 3.54 -18.29
N HIS A 286 11.64 3.28 -17.26
CA HIS A 286 11.02 4.30 -16.43
C HIS A 286 11.82 4.64 -15.16
N VAL A 287 12.95 4.01 -14.89
CA VAL A 287 13.73 4.15 -13.64
C VAL A 287 13.97 5.61 -13.22
N ARG A 288 14.15 6.52 -14.18
CA ARG A 288 14.37 7.95 -13.90
C ARG A 288 13.10 8.71 -13.49
N LYS A 289 11.94 8.06 -13.52
CA LYS A 289 10.63 8.64 -13.16
C LYS A 289 10.02 7.99 -11.93
N VAL A 290 10.63 6.92 -11.42
CA VAL A 290 10.15 6.19 -10.23
C VAL A 290 10.15 7.11 -9.02
N PRO A 291 9.07 7.18 -8.21
CA PRO A 291 9.06 7.92 -6.96
C PRO A 291 9.91 7.24 -5.88
N GLY A 292 10.33 8.00 -4.89
CA GLY A 292 11.03 7.47 -3.73
C GLY A 292 12.48 7.02 -4.02
N ARG A 293 13.08 6.34 -3.05
CA ARG A 293 14.49 5.92 -3.08
C ARG A 293 14.67 4.61 -3.82
N ILE A 294 15.82 4.48 -4.46
CA ILE A 294 16.27 3.24 -5.12
C ILE A 294 17.69 2.96 -4.65
N VAL A 295 17.94 1.72 -4.23
CA VAL A 295 19.27 1.19 -3.94
C VAL A 295 19.78 0.48 -5.17
N GLY A 296 21.05 0.67 -5.48
CA GLY A 296 21.76 -0.03 -6.54
C GLY A 296 23.00 -0.73 -6.01
N GLU A 297 23.39 -1.80 -6.71
CA GLU A 297 24.65 -2.50 -6.47
C GLU A 297 25.79 -1.77 -7.19
N THR A 298 26.96 -1.73 -6.55
CA THR A 298 28.19 -1.12 -7.07
C THR A 298 29.41 -1.91 -6.56
N VAL A 299 30.59 -1.47 -6.93
CA VAL A 299 31.85 -1.96 -6.38
C VAL A 299 32.62 -0.81 -5.73
N ASP A 300 33.37 -1.11 -4.67
CA ASP A 300 34.27 -0.15 -4.03
C ASP A 300 35.62 -0.03 -4.79
N SER A 301 36.54 0.78 -4.24
CA SER A 301 37.87 0.96 -4.84
C SER A 301 38.71 -0.31 -4.90
N ASP A 302 38.42 -1.29 -4.05
CA ASP A 302 39.09 -2.60 -4.00
C ASP A 302 38.38 -3.66 -4.89
N GLY A 303 37.30 -3.28 -5.59
CA GLY A 303 36.50 -4.17 -6.42
C GLY A 303 35.53 -5.05 -5.63
N LYS A 304 35.31 -4.77 -4.34
CA LYS A 304 34.32 -5.49 -3.52
C LYS A 304 32.91 -4.96 -3.77
N ARG A 305 31.94 -5.88 -3.80
CA ARG A 305 30.54 -5.53 -3.93
C ARG A 305 30.08 -4.64 -2.77
N GLY A 306 29.35 -3.59 -3.10
CA GLY A 306 28.74 -2.67 -2.17
C GLY A 306 27.41 -2.15 -2.69
N TYR A 307 26.71 -1.38 -1.87
CA TYR A 307 25.38 -0.84 -2.17
C TYR A 307 25.35 0.66 -1.89
N VAL A 308 24.60 1.40 -2.72
CA VAL A 308 24.46 2.85 -2.61
C VAL A 308 23.03 3.28 -2.95
N LEU A 309 22.60 4.43 -2.42
CA LEU A 309 21.42 5.11 -2.94
C LEU A 309 21.73 5.64 -4.34
N THR A 310 20.87 5.32 -5.31
CA THR A 310 21.04 5.74 -6.71
C THR A 310 19.98 6.74 -7.14
N PHE A 311 20.23 7.44 -8.26
CA PHE A 311 19.29 8.41 -8.83
C PHE A 311 18.79 9.49 -7.85
N GLN A 312 19.55 9.84 -6.82
CA GLN A 312 19.18 10.83 -5.79
C GLN A 312 18.86 12.21 -6.37
N THR A 313 19.37 12.53 -7.55
CA THR A 313 19.06 13.80 -8.25
C THR A 313 17.60 13.99 -8.59
N ARG A 314 16.75 12.96 -8.47
CA ARG A 314 15.27 13.04 -8.61
C ARG A 314 14.59 13.52 -7.34
N GLU A 315 15.24 13.39 -6.20
CA GLU A 315 14.65 13.58 -4.88
C GLU A 315 14.47 15.05 -4.52
N GLN A 316 13.50 15.32 -3.64
CA GLN A 316 13.07 16.66 -3.24
C GLN A 316 14.19 17.50 -2.62
N HIS A 317 15.07 16.90 -1.80
CA HIS A 317 16.16 17.62 -1.13
C HIS A 317 17.22 18.14 -2.12
N ILE A 318 17.27 17.62 -3.35
CA ILE A 318 18.15 18.08 -4.43
C ILE A 318 17.41 18.96 -5.42
N ARG A 319 16.28 18.50 -5.94
CA ARG A 319 15.53 19.19 -7.01
C ARG A 319 14.49 20.18 -6.53
N ARG A 320 14.13 20.14 -5.24
CA ARG A 320 13.13 21.02 -4.63
C ARG A 320 11.79 20.93 -5.38
N GLU A 321 11.24 22.06 -5.85
CA GLU A 321 9.97 22.14 -6.62
C GLU A 321 9.97 21.36 -7.93
N ARG A 322 11.13 20.98 -8.44
CA ARG A 322 11.28 20.18 -9.67
C ARG A 322 11.43 18.69 -9.43
N ALA A 323 11.30 18.25 -8.20
CA ALA A 323 11.40 16.84 -7.87
C ALA A 323 10.31 16.03 -8.56
N THR A 324 10.61 14.78 -8.88
CA THR A 324 9.63 13.86 -9.48
C THR A 324 8.49 13.55 -8.52
N SER A 325 8.76 13.54 -7.22
CA SER A 325 7.84 13.19 -6.15
C SER A 325 8.15 13.98 -4.88
N ASN A 326 7.16 14.19 -4.03
CA ASN A 326 7.29 14.77 -2.71
C ASN A 326 7.64 13.73 -1.61
N ILE A 327 7.81 12.47 -1.97
CA ILE A 327 8.22 11.42 -1.02
C ILE A 327 9.62 11.71 -0.53
N CYS A 328 9.74 11.93 0.79
CA CYS A 328 11.01 12.23 1.45
C CYS A 328 11.59 10.98 2.12
N THR A 329 10.79 10.30 2.93
CA THR A 329 11.12 9.03 3.58
C THR A 329 10.22 7.94 3.06
N ASN A 330 10.46 6.71 3.51
CA ASN A 330 9.64 5.55 3.20
C ASN A 330 9.35 4.77 4.50
N GLN A 331 8.61 3.68 4.39
CA GLN A 331 8.30 2.79 5.51
C GLN A 331 9.40 1.72 5.68
N GLY A 332 10.65 2.17 5.96
CA GLY A 332 11.83 1.33 5.92
C GLY A 332 11.76 0.08 6.81
N LEU A 333 11.28 0.21 8.06
CA LEU A 333 11.16 -0.94 8.97
C LEU A 333 10.04 -1.90 8.54
N CYS A 334 8.92 -1.38 8.05
CA CYS A 334 7.81 -2.22 7.57
C CYS A 334 8.21 -2.97 6.29
N SER A 335 8.90 -2.33 5.36
CA SER A 335 9.41 -2.99 4.14
C SER A 335 10.50 -4.00 4.45
N LEU A 336 11.37 -3.74 5.44
CA LEU A 336 12.34 -4.71 5.94
C LEU A 336 11.63 -5.96 6.51
N ARG A 337 10.56 -5.80 7.30
CA ARG A 337 9.73 -6.92 7.75
C ARG A 337 9.15 -7.69 6.56
N GLY A 338 8.72 -6.96 5.52
CA GLY A 338 8.27 -7.54 4.25
C GLY A 338 9.35 -8.38 3.58
N ALA A 339 10.58 -7.88 3.50
CA ALA A 339 11.72 -8.62 2.97
C ALA A 339 11.99 -9.90 3.78
N MET A 340 12.03 -9.78 5.11
CA MET A 340 12.23 -10.93 6.01
C MET A 340 11.11 -11.98 5.84
N TYR A 341 9.86 -11.53 5.71
CA TYR A 341 8.71 -12.42 5.51
C TYR A 341 8.81 -13.18 4.18
N MET A 342 9.08 -12.47 3.08
CA MET A 342 9.25 -13.07 1.77
C MET A 342 10.43 -14.06 1.75
N ALA A 343 11.57 -13.68 2.33
CA ALA A 343 12.74 -14.54 2.42
C ALA A 343 12.49 -15.80 3.29
N PHE A 344 11.76 -15.65 4.41
CA PHE A 344 11.43 -16.74 5.30
C PHE A 344 10.46 -17.74 4.66
N LEU A 345 9.44 -17.28 3.98
CA LEU A 345 8.45 -18.12 3.31
C LEU A 345 8.97 -18.73 2.01
N GLY A 346 9.73 -17.96 1.25
CA GLY A 346 10.10 -18.30 -0.11
C GLY A 346 8.88 -18.41 -1.05
N PRO A 347 9.08 -18.73 -2.32
CA PRO A 347 8.00 -18.84 -3.30
C PRO A 347 6.96 -19.91 -2.93
N ASP A 348 7.40 -21.05 -2.41
CA ASP A 348 6.50 -22.13 -1.98
C ASP A 348 5.64 -21.74 -0.77
N GLY A 349 6.21 -21.00 0.18
CA GLY A 349 5.46 -20.52 1.35
C GLY A 349 4.40 -19.50 0.96
N ILE A 350 4.74 -18.52 0.11
CA ILE A 350 3.77 -17.52 -0.41
C ILE A 350 2.65 -18.23 -1.15
N ARG A 351 2.97 -19.18 -2.05
CA ARG A 351 1.98 -20.00 -2.76
C ARG A 351 1.05 -20.73 -1.81
N LYS A 352 1.58 -21.39 -0.78
CA LYS A 352 0.76 -22.12 0.22
C LYS A 352 -0.16 -21.19 1.01
N VAL A 353 0.30 -19.99 1.36
CA VAL A 353 -0.55 -18.98 2.03
C VAL A 353 -1.67 -18.51 1.10
N ALA A 354 -1.38 -18.25 -0.17
CA ALA A 354 -2.37 -17.89 -1.18
C ALA A 354 -3.42 -18.98 -1.40
N GLU A 355 -2.97 -20.24 -1.60
CA GLU A 355 -3.86 -21.41 -1.77
C GLU A 355 -4.75 -21.63 -0.53
N ALA A 356 -4.20 -21.48 0.67
CA ALA A 356 -4.97 -21.63 1.91
C ALA A 356 -6.02 -20.53 2.05
N SER A 357 -5.67 -19.28 1.72
CA SER A 357 -6.58 -18.14 1.76
C SER A 357 -7.74 -18.33 0.78
N ALA A 358 -7.45 -18.66 -0.48
CA ALA A 358 -8.45 -18.92 -1.49
C ALA A 358 -9.37 -20.08 -1.07
N ARG A 359 -8.81 -21.21 -0.64
CA ARG A 359 -9.59 -22.38 -0.21
C ARG A 359 -10.54 -22.07 0.95
N LEU A 360 -10.08 -21.30 1.95
CA LEU A 360 -10.91 -20.94 3.11
C LEU A 360 -12.03 -19.97 2.70
N ALA A 361 -11.76 -19.01 1.83
CA ALA A 361 -12.77 -18.10 1.31
C ALA A 361 -13.84 -18.83 0.49
N HIS A 362 -13.42 -19.72 -0.41
CA HIS A 362 -14.35 -20.56 -1.19
C HIS A 362 -15.18 -21.50 -0.31
N TYR A 363 -14.58 -22.06 0.75
CA TYR A 363 -15.33 -22.84 1.74
C TYR A 363 -16.38 -21.97 2.45
N ALA A 364 -15.99 -20.79 2.95
CA ALA A 364 -16.91 -19.87 3.62
C ALA A 364 -18.05 -19.44 2.70
N HIS A 365 -17.75 -19.04 1.45
CA HIS A 365 -18.74 -18.72 0.44
C HIS A 365 -19.74 -19.86 0.25
N GLY A 366 -19.26 -21.09 0.03
CA GLY A 366 -20.11 -22.26 -0.20
C GLY A 366 -20.95 -22.69 1.00
N VAL A 367 -20.58 -22.27 2.23
CA VAL A 367 -21.40 -22.50 3.44
C VAL A 367 -22.42 -21.38 3.61
N LEU A 368 -22.01 -20.12 3.46
CA LEU A 368 -22.86 -18.96 3.68
C LEU A 368 -23.99 -18.84 2.65
N THR A 369 -23.73 -19.17 1.39
CA THR A 369 -24.75 -19.14 0.32
C THR A 369 -25.80 -20.26 0.42
N LYS A 370 -25.67 -21.22 1.36
CA LYS A 370 -26.70 -22.18 1.69
C LYS A 370 -27.73 -21.68 2.70
N ILE A 371 -27.45 -20.54 3.35
CA ILE A 371 -28.37 -19.92 4.28
C ILE A 371 -29.50 -19.29 3.48
N GLU A 372 -30.74 -19.57 3.85
CA GLU A 372 -31.92 -19.01 3.19
C GLU A 372 -31.89 -17.49 3.14
N GLY A 373 -32.08 -16.94 1.95
CA GLY A 373 -32.07 -15.49 1.69
C GLY A 373 -30.65 -14.85 1.60
N VAL A 374 -29.58 -15.64 1.71
CA VAL A 374 -28.20 -15.16 1.44
C VAL A 374 -27.79 -15.49 0.02
N GLU A 375 -27.43 -14.49 -0.76
CA GLU A 375 -27.10 -14.63 -2.17
C GLU A 375 -25.69 -14.09 -2.47
N ALA A 376 -24.95 -14.77 -3.35
CA ALA A 376 -23.72 -14.21 -3.91
C ALA A 376 -24.06 -13.05 -4.87
N THR A 377 -23.31 -11.95 -4.79
CA THR A 377 -23.55 -10.78 -5.67
C THR A 377 -22.98 -10.97 -7.07
N SER A 378 -21.99 -11.86 -7.22
CA SER A 378 -21.33 -12.16 -8.49
C SER A 378 -21.08 -13.66 -8.64
N THR A 379 -21.02 -14.12 -9.88
CA THR A 379 -20.59 -15.48 -10.26
C THR A 379 -19.15 -15.51 -10.80
N ALA A 380 -18.48 -14.36 -10.85
CA ALA A 380 -17.09 -14.27 -11.29
C ALA A 380 -16.14 -14.96 -10.29
N ALA A 381 -14.98 -15.36 -10.79
CA ALA A 381 -13.93 -15.94 -9.94
C ALA A 381 -13.44 -14.91 -8.92
N PHE A 382 -13.17 -15.38 -7.69
CA PHE A 382 -12.65 -14.52 -6.61
C PHE A 382 -11.47 -15.19 -5.91
N PHE A 383 -10.67 -14.40 -5.20
CA PHE A 383 -9.49 -14.90 -4.49
C PHE A 383 -9.80 -15.22 -3.03
N GLN A 384 -9.72 -14.22 -2.15
CA GLN A 384 -9.89 -14.42 -0.69
C GLN A 384 -11.05 -13.61 -0.10
N GLU A 385 -11.73 -12.83 -0.91
CA GLU A 385 -12.89 -12.02 -0.55
C GLU A 385 -14.00 -12.23 -1.56
N PHE A 386 -15.22 -12.02 -1.11
CA PHE A 386 -16.43 -12.10 -1.91
C PHE A 386 -17.54 -11.28 -1.27
N SER A 387 -18.51 -10.85 -2.05
CA SER A 387 -19.65 -10.07 -1.56
C SER A 387 -20.91 -10.93 -1.51
N LEU A 388 -21.73 -10.70 -0.48
CA LEU A 388 -23.00 -11.38 -0.27
C LEU A 388 -24.11 -10.36 -0.06
N ARG A 389 -25.28 -10.60 -0.66
CA ARG A 389 -26.52 -9.90 -0.33
C ARG A 389 -27.20 -10.60 0.83
N LEU A 390 -27.62 -9.82 1.84
CA LEU A 390 -28.17 -10.32 3.09
C LEU A 390 -29.64 -9.92 3.25
N PRO A 391 -30.54 -10.83 3.71
CA PRO A 391 -31.97 -10.54 3.81
C PRO A 391 -32.32 -9.52 4.92
N ALA A 392 -31.46 -9.36 5.91
CA ALA A 392 -31.68 -8.46 7.05
C ALA A 392 -30.93 -7.13 6.95
N GLY A 393 -30.27 -6.85 5.81
CA GLY A 393 -29.39 -5.70 5.63
C GLY A 393 -28.03 -5.88 6.30
N ALA A 394 -26.97 -5.48 5.60
CA ALA A 394 -25.58 -5.77 6.02
C ALA A 394 -25.20 -5.10 7.32
N GLU A 395 -25.60 -3.86 7.56
CA GLU A 395 -25.26 -3.11 8.79
C GLU A 395 -25.88 -3.73 10.05
N ALA A 396 -27.12 -4.28 9.96
CA ALA A 396 -27.78 -4.95 11.07
C ALA A 396 -27.07 -6.28 11.42
N VAL A 397 -26.71 -7.05 10.40
CA VAL A 397 -25.95 -8.29 10.57
C VAL A 397 -24.58 -8.01 11.17
N TYR A 398 -23.87 -6.99 10.66
CA TYR A 398 -22.57 -6.58 11.18
C TYR A 398 -22.62 -6.25 12.69
N ARG A 399 -23.62 -5.46 13.13
CA ARG A 399 -23.81 -5.11 14.54
C ARG A 399 -24.10 -6.33 15.40
N THR A 400 -24.99 -7.22 14.96
CA THR A 400 -25.32 -8.45 15.68
C THR A 400 -24.10 -9.37 15.85
N LEU A 401 -23.25 -9.48 14.82
CA LEU A 401 -22.01 -10.24 14.89
C LEU A 401 -21.01 -9.58 15.86
N ALA A 402 -20.90 -8.26 15.84
CA ALA A 402 -20.02 -7.51 16.74
C ALA A 402 -20.43 -7.71 18.22
N GLU A 403 -21.73 -7.71 18.53
CA GLU A 403 -22.27 -8.02 19.89
C GLU A 403 -21.90 -9.45 20.32
N ARG A 404 -21.77 -10.38 19.37
CA ARG A 404 -21.31 -11.76 19.61
C ARG A 404 -19.79 -11.91 19.59
N ASN A 405 -19.06 -10.80 19.58
CA ASN A 405 -17.60 -10.76 19.51
C ASN A 405 -17.01 -11.39 18.24
N ILE A 406 -17.73 -11.26 17.11
CA ILE A 406 -17.30 -11.71 15.79
C ILE A 406 -17.08 -10.45 14.93
N GLY A 407 -15.90 -10.31 14.33
CA GLY A 407 -15.64 -9.32 13.29
C GLY A 407 -16.30 -9.81 11.98
N GLY A 408 -17.49 -9.30 11.68
CA GLY A 408 -18.18 -9.58 10.42
C GLY A 408 -17.46 -8.94 9.21
N GLY A 409 -17.99 -9.14 8.01
CA GLY A 409 -17.52 -8.47 6.81
C GLY A 409 -17.76 -6.95 6.85
N LEU A 410 -17.27 -6.25 5.84
CA LEU A 410 -17.50 -4.81 5.65
C LEU A 410 -18.87 -4.59 5.01
N PRO A 411 -19.82 -3.83 5.61
CA PRO A 411 -21.05 -3.42 4.93
C PRO A 411 -20.73 -2.50 3.75
N LEU A 412 -20.98 -2.95 2.52
CA LEU A 412 -20.64 -2.21 1.30
C LEU A 412 -21.40 -0.89 1.18
N GLY A 413 -22.58 -0.78 1.76
CA GLY A 413 -23.37 0.45 1.81
C GLY A 413 -22.65 1.66 2.45
N ARG A 414 -21.54 1.45 3.16
CA ARG A 414 -20.70 2.52 3.68
C ARG A 414 -19.92 3.27 2.60
N TYR A 415 -19.65 2.61 1.50
CA TYR A 415 -18.94 3.16 0.33
C TYR A 415 -19.84 3.28 -0.90
N PHE A 416 -20.79 2.38 -1.04
CA PHE A 416 -21.76 2.28 -2.14
C PHE A 416 -23.18 2.29 -1.57
N PRO A 417 -23.81 3.47 -1.44
CA PRO A 417 -25.12 3.62 -0.78
C PRO A 417 -26.26 2.75 -1.37
N GLU A 418 -26.14 2.41 -2.66
CA GLU A 418 -27.08 1.51 -3.36
C GLU A 418 -26.92 0.04 -2.95
N ARG A 419 -25.79 -0.33 -2.34
CA ARG A 419 -25.43 -1.71 -1.91
C ARG A 419 -25.59 -1.92 -0.39
N LYS A 420 -26.58 -1.28 0.22
CA LYS A 420 -26.80 -1.31 1.68
C LYS A 420 -27.11 -2.69 2.28
N ASP A 421 -27.54 -3.62 1.44
CA ASP A 421 -27.86 -4.99 1.84
C ASP A 421 -26.69 -5.97 1.61
N GLU A 422 -25.55 -5.45 1.20
CA GLU A 422 -24.34 -6.22 0.85
C GLU A 422 -23.17 -5.96 1.80
#